data_8df304a730a1388405660983e04c14c8
#
_entry.id   8df304a730a1388405660983e04c14c8
#
_cell.length_a   1.000
_cell.length_b   1.000
_cell.length_c   1.000
_cell.angle_alpha   90.00
_cell.angle_beta   90.00
_cell.angle_gamma   90.00
#
_symmetry.space_group_name_H-M   'P 1'
#
loop_
_entity.id
_entity.type
_entity.pdbx_description
1 polymer ?
#
loop_
_entity_poly.entity_id
_entity_poly.type
_entity_poly.pdbx_seq_one_letter_code
_entity_poly.pdbx_strand_id
1 'polypeptide(L)'
;YYDLYKKYIDKQVDAGFKRDKYKDYEHYSIGFLTRKCFRHCPFCVNKLEDGVVSYSKLEWFHDKKRPHVYFWDDNFLGAPYHIWKAQLQYLIDNKISFQFRQGLDERLLAEDEHGEEMAQMLSKTRYHGDFIFAFDNWKDREIIERALKIWKRHNPKKGTKFYLFCGFMQMQDNFDKFY
;
A
#
# COMPACT_ATOMS: atom_id res chain seq x y z
N TYR A 1 8.49 7.07 15.20
CA TYR A 1 9.07 5.85 14.59
C TYR A 1 10.40 6.15 13.90
N TYR A 2 10.50 7.24 13.14
CA TYR A 2 11.73 7.59 12.40
C TYR A 2 12.93 7.81 13.32
N ASP A 3 12.77 8.56 14.39
CA ASP A 3 13.87 8.84 15.33
C ASP A 3 14.35 7.60 16.06
N LEU A 4 13.43 6.68 16.40
CA LEU A 4 13.77 5.39 16.99
C LEU A 4 14.55 4.51 16.00
N TYR A 5 14.12 4.51 14.73
CA TYR A 5 14.76 3.74 13.69
C TYR A 5 16.16 4.26 13.37
N LYS A 6 16.31 5.59 13.25
CA LYS A 6 17.61 6.23 13.08
C LYS A 6 18.56 5.90 14.24
N LYS A 7 18.10 6.05 15.48
CA LYS A 7 18.88 5.68 16.67
C LYS A 7 19.28 4.20 16.65
N TYR A 8 18.40 3.33 16.18
CA TYR A 8 18.71 1.91 16.05
C TYR A 8 19.82 1.67 15.01
N ILE A 9 19.72 2.28 13.83
CA ILE A 9 20.73 2.15 12.76
C ILE A 9 22.08 2.71 13.25
N ASP A 10 22.09 3.91 13.83
CA ASP A 10 23.32 4.51 14.36
C ASP A 10 23.97 3.58 15.40
N LYS A 11 23.21 3.01 16.32
CA LYS A 11 23.70 2.03 17.28
C LYS A 11 24.27 0.78 16.62
N GLN A 12 23.67 0.29 15.52
CA GLN A 12 24.19 -0.87 14.80
C GLN A 12 25.48 -0.52 14.06
N VAL A 13 25.59 0.67 13.49
CA VAL A 13 26.82 1.15 12.84
C VAL A 13 27.95 1.28 13.86
N ASP A 14 27.66 1.84 15.05
CA ASP A 14 28.63 1.93 16.14
C ASP A 14 29.07 0.54 16.65
N ALA A 15 28.21 -0.46 16.53
CA ALA A 15 28.53 -1.87 16.80
C ALA A 15 29.28 -2.57 15.65
N GLY A 16 29.71 -1.84 14.61
CA GLY A 16 30.53 -2.34 13.52
C GLY A 16 29.75 -2.88 12.30
N PHE A 17 28.44 -2.71 12.25
CA PHE A 17 27.66 -3.05 11.05
C PHE A 17 27.87 -2.00 9.95
N LYS A 18 28.00 -2.44 8.70
CA LYS A 18 28.15 -1.54 7.56
C LYS A 18 26.86 -0.77 7.30
N ARG A 19 26.90 0.56 7.27
CA ARG A 19 25.76 1.45 6.98
C ARG A 19 25.13 1.17 5.60
N ASP A 20 25.90 0.69 4.64
CA ASP A 20 25.42 0.33 3.29
C ASP A 20 24.24 -0.65 3.29
N LYS A 21 24.11 -1.49 4.32
CA LYS A 21 22.96 -2.38 4.47
C LYS A 21 21.64 -1.65 4.70
N TYR A 22 21.71 -0.39 5.15
CA TYR A 22 20.58 0.39 5.59
C TYR A 22 20.34 1.63 4.72
N LYS A 23 21.14 1.86 3.68
CA LYS A 23 21.05 3.04 2.82
C LYS A 23 19.66 3.28 2.23
N ASP A 24 18.95 2.21 1.87
CA ASP A 24 17.60 2.32 1.31
C ASP A 24 16.62 2.91 2.34
N TYR A 25 16.80 2.59 3.62
CA TYR A 25 16.01 3.15 4.71
C TYR A 25 16.36 4.59 5.04
N GLU A 26 17.53 5.07 4.63
CA GLU A 26 17.93 6.46 4.77
C GLU A 26 17.38 7.35 3.66
N HIS A 27 16.96 6.77 2.52
CA HIS A 27 16.49 7.50 1.34
C HIS A 27 14.99 7.75 1.33
N TYR A 28 14.20 7.15 2.22
CA TYR A 28 12.75 7.36 2.28
C TYR A 28 12.21 7.35 3.70
N SER A 29 11.09 8.04 3.89
CA SER A 29 10.31 7.95 5.11
C SER A 29 9.41 6.72 5.06
N ILE A 30 9.07 6.16 6.22
CA ILE A 30 8.17 5.00 6.34
C ILE A 30 7.09 5.33 7.36
N GLY A 31 5.85 4.96 7.06
CA GLY A 31 4.76 5.07 8.01
C GLY A 31 3.44 4.51 7.50
N PHE A 32 2.39 4.80 8.26
CA PHE A 32 1.03 4.35 8.02
C PHE A 32 0.10 5.55 8.13
N LEU A 33 -0.68 5.83 7.12
CA LEU A 33 -1.77 6.80 7.18
C LEU A 33 -3.02 6.18 7.80
N THR A 34 -3.25 4.90 7.46
CA THR A 34 -4.39 4.10 7.92
C THR A 34 -3.93 2.75 8.42
N ARG A 35 -4.77 2.10 9.22
CA ARG A 35 -4.58 0.73 9.68
C ARG A 35 -5.89 -0.03 9.55
N LYS A 36 -5.79 -1.37 9.60
CA LYS A 36 -6.86 -2.34 9.52
C LYS A 36 -7.38 -2.58 8.10
N CYS A 37 -8.15 -3.66 7.95
CA CYS A 37 -8.74 -4.06 6.70
C CYS A 37 -10.04 -4.85 6.96
N PHE A 38 -11.06 -4.64 6.14
CA PHE A 38 -12.36 -5.34 6.26
C PHE A 38 -12.47 -6.56 5.35
N ARG A 39 -11.43 -6.93 4.60
CA ARG A 39 -11.52 -8.02 3.60
C ARG A 39 -11.51 -9.44 4.19
N HIS A 40 -11.05 -9.62 5.42
CA HIS A 40 -11.02 -10.92 6.11
C HIS A 40 -10.37 -12.05 5.29
N CYS A 41 -9.36 -11.74 4.46
CA CYS A 41 -8.68 -12.74 3.64
C CYS A 41 -8.12 -13.85 4.52
N PRO A 42 -8.42 -15.13 4.28
CA PRO A 42 -8.10 -16.22 5.23
C PRO A 42 -6.61 -16.42 5.49
N PHE A 43 -5.75 -16.02 4.55
CA PHE A 43 -4.29 -16.07 4.66
C PHE A 43 -3.68 -14.84 5.36
N CYS A 44 -4.46 -13.77 5.57
CA CYS A 44 -3.96 -12.49 6.04
C CYS A 44 -3.91 -12.42 7.57
N VAL A 45 -2.89 -11.76 8.12
CA VAL A 45 -2.79 -11.50 9.57
C VAL A 45 -3.90 -10.58 10.07
N ASN A 46 -4.44 -9.72 9.19
CA ASN A 46 -5.50 -8.76 9.50
C ASN A 46 -6.93 -9.34 9.34
N LYS A 47 -7.07 -10.64 9.15
CA LYS A 47 -8.37 -11.30 8.88
C LYS A 47 -9.43 -11.15 9.98
N LEU A 48 -9.05 -10.74 11.19
CA LEU A 48 -9.95 -10.51 12.32
C LEU A 48 -10.23 -9.02 12.57
N GLU A 49 -9.70 -8.13 11.72
CA GLU A 49 -9.89 -6.70 11.85
C GLU A 49 -11.15 -6.24 11.10
N ASP A 50 -11.83 -5.24 11.63
CA ASP A 50 -13.00 -4.65 11.01
C ASP A 50 -12.76 -3.20 10.61
N GLY A 51 -13.17 -2.87 9.37
CA GLY A 51 -13.05 -1.53 8.83
C GLY A 51 -11.62 -1.09 8.56
N VAL A 52 -11.47 0.17 8.16
CA VAL A 52 -10.19 0.86 8.03
C VAL A 52 -10.28 2.16 8.82
N VAL A 53 -9.26 2.45 9.61
CA VAL A 53 -9.23 3.61 10.50
C VAL A 53 -8.04 4.52 10.20
N SER A 54 -8.21 5.81 10.39
CA SER A 54 -7.07 6.75 10.37
C SER A 54 -6.11 6.39 11.52
N TYR A 55 -4.80 6.47 11.26
CA TYR A 55 -3.79 6.05 12.23
C TYR A 55 -2.80 7.14 12.56
N SER A 56 -2.01 7.62 11.60
CA SER A 56 -0.99 8.63 11.83
C SER A 56 -1.15 9.81 10.89
N LYS A 57 -0.82 10.99 11.39
CA LYS A 57 -0.62 12.15 10.52
C LYS A 57 0.68 12.01 9.78
N LEU A 58 0.70 12.40 8.49
CA LEU A 58 1.88 12.28 7.65
C LEU A 58 3.09 13.01 8.23
N GLU A 59 2.91 14.19 8.79
CA GLU A 59 3.96 15.01 9.39
C GLU A 59 4.68 14.36 10.57
N TRP A 60 4.13 13.30 11.17
CA TRP A 60 4.77 12.59 12.28
C TRP A 60 5.89 11.65 11.85
N PHE A 61 5.92 11.28 10.57
CA PHE A 61 6.94 10.35 10.05
C PHE A 61 7.57 10.78 8.72
N HIS A 62 7.03 11.80 8.06
CA HIS A 62 7.57 12.30 6.81
C HIS A 62 8.73 13.28 7.04
N ASP A 63 9.94 12.87 6.72
CA ASP A 63 11.09 13.74 6.64
C ASP A 63 11.15 14.41 5.24
N LYS A 64 10.90 15.71 5.18
CA LYS A 64 10.88 16.49 3.94
C LYS A 64 12.22 16.50 3.19
N LYS A 65 13.33 16.14 3.85
CA LYS A 65 14.65 16.00 3.22
C LYS A 65 14.77 14.72 2.40
N ARG A 66 13.85 13.78 2.57
CA ARG A 66 13.85 12.51 1.87
C ARG A 66 13.05 12.57 0.58
N PRO A 67 13.51 11.93 -0.50
CA PRO A 67 12.90 12.06 -1.82
C PRO A 67 11.50 11.49 -1.90
N HIS A 68 11.13 10.52 -1.07
CA HIS A 68 9.79 9.89 -1.08
C HIS A 68 9.42 9.22 0.24
N VAL A 69 8.14 8.81 0.33
CA VAL A 69 7.55 8.14 1.48
C VAL A 69 7.03 6.77 1.05
N TYR A 70 7.31 5.73 1.84
CA TYR A 70 6.67 4.43 1.71
C TYR A 70 5.60 4.25 2.76
N PHE A 71 4.37 4.02 2.29
CA PHE A 71 3.24 3.68 3.12
C PHE A 71 3.08 2.16 3.20
N TRP A 72 2.90 1.67 4.42
CA TRP A 72 2.69 0.26 4.72
C TRP A 72 1.26 0.00 5.19
N ASP A 73 0.33 0.82 4.72
CA ASP A 73 -1.09 0.72 5.03
C ASP A 73 -1.66 -0.64 4.64
N ASP A 74 -2.52 -1.19 5.48
CA ASP A 74 -3.10 -2.53 5.27
C ASP A 74 -4.11 -2.52 4.12
N ASN A 75 -4.95 -1.49 4.04
CA ASN A 75 -5.91 -1.26 2.95
C ASN A 75 -6.30 0.23 2.87
N PHE A 76 -5.42 1.06 2.35
CA PHE A 76 -5.65 2.52 2.30
C PHE A 76 -6.94 2.90 1.56
N LEU A 77 -7.22 2.28 0.42
CA LEU A 77 -8.41 2.61 -0.39
C LEU A 77 -9.71 2.24 0.29
N GLY A 78 -9.69 1.31 1.24
CA GLY A 78 -10.85 0.93 2.05
C GLY A 78 -11.16 1.89 3.20
N ALA A 79 -10.39 2.96 3.37
CA ALA A 79 -10.68 3.98 4.37
C ALA A 79 -11.97 4.75 4.01
N PRO A 80 -12.69 5.32 4.97
CA PRO A 80 -13.84 6.21 4.72
C PRO A 80 -13.49 7.31 3.70
N TYR A 81 -14.46 7.65 2.84
CA TYR A 81 -14.29 8.62 1.76
C TYR A 81 -13.55 9.90 2.15
N HIS A 82 -13.99 10.54 3.24
CA HIS A 82 -13.38 11.78 3.71
C HIS A 82 -11.90 11.61 4.16
N ILE A 83 -11.51 10.40 4.59
CA ILE A 83 -10.14 10.09 5.03
C ILE A 83 -9.24 9.91 3.81
N TRP A 84 -9.52 8.95 2.93
CA TRP A 84 -8.64 8.70 1.79
C TRP A 84 -8.56 9.89 0.83
N LYS A 85 -9.69 10.59 0.63
CA LYS A 85 -9.74 11.77 -0.23
C LYS A 85 -8.87 12.92 0.30
N ALA A 86 -9.00 13.24 1.59
CA ALA A 86 -8.19 14.29 2.21
C ALA A 86 -6.69 13.96 2.15
N GLN A 87 -6.31 12.70 2.39
CA GLN A 87 -4.92 12.26 2.34
C GLN A 87 -4.37 12.32 0.91
N LEU A 88 -5.10 11.82 -0.09
CA LEU A 88 -4.66 11.90 -1.49
C LEU A 88 -4.57 13.35 -1.97
N GLN A 89 -5.52 14.20 -1.59
CA GLN A 89 -5.49 15.61 -1.95
C GLN A 89 -4.27 16.30 -1.35
N TYR A 90 -3.96 16.05 -0.08
CA TYR A 90 -2.76 16.58 0.57
C TYR A 90 -1.48 16.14 -0.15
N LEU A 91 -1.37 14.85 -0.52
CA LEU A 91 -0.22 14.31 -1.26
C LEU A 91 -0.06 14.95 -2.64
N ILE A 92 -1.18 15.21 -3.34
CA ILE A 92 -1.20 15.89 -4.65
C ILE A 92 -0.76 17.35 -4.51
N ASP A 93 -1.38 18.11 -3.62
CA ASP A 93 -1.15 19.56 -3.45
C ASP A 93 0.29 19.84 -3.03
N ASN A 94 0.83 19.02 -2.16
CA ASN A 94 2.21 19.15 -1.69
C ASN A 94 3.23 18.43 -2.57
N LYS A 95 2.80 17.82 -3.69
CA LYS A 95 3.64 17.10 -4.66
C LYS A 95 4.55 16.07 -3.99
N ILE A 96 4.06 15.38 -2.96
CA ILE A 96 4.83 14.40 -2.21
C ILE A 96 4.94 13.12 -3.05
N SER A 97 6.18 12.65 -3.25
CA SER A 97 6.42 11.36 -3.91
C SER A 97 6.22 10.23 -2.90
N PHE A 98 5.42 9.22 -3.25
CA PHE A 98 5.12 8.12 -2.35
C PHE A 98 4.80 6.82 -3.08
N GLN A 99 4.79 5.71 -2.34
CA GLN A 99 4.32 4.40 -2.81
C GLN A 99 3.66 3.63 -1.66
N PHE A 100 2.55 2.93 -1.94
CA PHE A 100 1.98 1.92 -1.06
C PHE A 100 2.69 0.58 -1.29
N ARG A 101 3.28 0.02 -0.23
CA ARG A 101 4.14 -1.17 -0.31
C ARG A 101 3.40 -2.49 -0.14
N GLN A 102 2.24 -2.47 0.52
CA GLN A 102 1.40 -3.67 0.72
C GLN A 102 0.51 -4.00 -0.49
N GLY A 103 0.52 -3.13 -1.50
CA GLY A 103 -0.42 -3.17 -2.61
C GLY A 103 -1.72 -2.41 -2.30
N LEU A 104 -2.47 -2.13 -3.34
CA LEU A 104 -3.75 -1.45 -3.28
C LEU A 104 -4.86 -2.45 -3.62
N ASP A 105 -5.99 -2.33 -2.94
CA ASP A 105 -7.19 -3.12 -3.22
C ASP A 105 -7.96 -2.48 -4.38
N GLU A 106 -7.59 -2.80 -5.61
CA GLU A 106 -8.16 -2.23 -6.83
C GLU A 106 -9.64 -2.56 -7.01
N ARG A 107 -10.17 -3.61 -6.37
CA ARG A 107 -11.60 -3.97 -6.43
C ARG A 107 -12.49 -2.80 -6.03
N LEU A 108 -11.99 -1.97 -5.10
CA LEU A 108 -12.68 -0.77 -4.63
C LEU A 108 -12.91 0.27 -5.74
N LEU A 109 -12.11 0.27 -6.80
CA LEU A 109 -12.35 1.13 -7.96
C LEU A 109 -13.67 0.76 -8.68
N ALA A 110 -14.19 -0.46 -8.51
CA ALA A 110 -15.43 -0.92 -9.14
C ALA A 110 -16.54 -1.24 -8.12
N GLU A 111 -16.23 -1.33 -6.84
CA GLU A 111 -17.19 -1.62 -5.77
C GLU A 111 -17.69 -0.36 -5.08
N ASP A 112 -16.82 0.64 -4.92
CA ASP A 112 -17.13 1.87 -4.20
C ASP A 112 -17.79 2.89 -5.13
N GLU A 113 -18.77 3.64 -4.63
CA GLU A 113 -19.46 4.70 -5.39
C GLU A 113 -18.51 5.83 -5.84
N HIS A 114 -17.39 6.00 -5.14
CA HIS A 114 -16.35 6.98 -5.45
C HIS A 114 -15.16 6.38 -6.23
N GLY A 115 -15.27 5.15 -6.71
CA GLY A 115 -14.16 4.43 -7.36
C GLY A 115 -13.55 5.15 -8.57
N GLU A 116 -14.36 5.82 -9.38
CA GLU A 116 -13.88 6.68 -10.48
C GLU A 116 -13.05 7.87 -9.98
N GLU A 117 -13.53 8.56 -8.95
CA GLU A 117 -12.79 9.67 -8.33
C GLU A 117 -11.48 9.19 -7.71
N MET A 118 -11.52 8.04 -7.05
CA MET A 118 -10.34 7.39 -6.46
C MET A 118 -9.28 7.11 -7.52
N ALA A 119 -9.66 6.50 -8.65
CA ALA A 119 -8.75 6.24 -9.77
C ALA A 119 -8.19 7.54 -10.36
N GLN A 120 -9.03 8.55 -10.54
CA GLN A 120 -8.62 9.86 -11.04
C GLN A 120 -7.62 10.54 -10.10
N MET A 121 -7.88 10.54 -8.80
CA MET A 121 -6.97 11.15 -7.82
C MET A 121 -5.63 10.42 -7.75
N LEU A 122 -5.64 9.08 -7.70
CA LEU A 122 -4.41 8.28 -7.72
C LEU A 122 -3.56 8.59 -8.96
N SER A 123 -4.18 8.73 -10.14
CA SER A 123 -3.47 9.04 -11.39
C SER A 123 -2.75 10.40 -11.37
N LYS A 124 -3.25 11.36 -10.60
CA LYS A 124 -2.67 12.70 -10.44
C LYS A 124 -1.51 12.76 -9.45
N THR A 125 -1.30 11.70 -8.67
CA THR A 125 -0.26 11.66 -7.64
C THR A 125 1.14 11.53 -8.22
N ARG A 126 2.14 11.92 -7.45
CA ARG A 126 3.55 11.60 -7.72
C ARG A 126 3.89 10.23 -7.16
N TYR A 127 3.22 9.19 -7.67
CA TYR A 127 3.47 7.83 -7.24
C TYR A 127 4.86 7.37 -7.67
N HIS A 128 5.62 6.80 -6.74
CA HIS A 128 6.97 6.31 -6.97
C HIS A 128 6.90 4.88 -7.51
N GLY A 129 7.50 4.64 -8.68
CA GLY A 129 7.46 3.33 -9.34
C GLY A 129 6.08 2.95 -9.89
N ASP A 130 5.85 1.66 -10.05
CA ASP A 130 4.60 1.10 -10.55
C ASP A 130 3.55 1.04 -9.46
N PHE A 131 2.28 1.19 -9.83
CA PHE A 131 1.17 0.85 -8.94
C PHE A 131 1.12 -0.66 -8.74
N ILE A 132 0.97 -1.08 -7.50
CA ILE A 132 0.90 -2.50 -7.13
C ILE A 132 -0.51 -2.78 -6.64
N PHE A 133 -1.19 -3.70 -7.30
CA PHE A 133 -2.51 -4.20 -6.96
C PHE A 133 -2.44 -5.63 -6.45
N ALA A 134 -3.51 -6.11 -5.81
CA ALA A 134 -3.57 -7.45 -5.25
C ALA A 134 -4.56 -8.34 -6.03
N PHE A 135 -4.10 -9.48 -6.53
CA PHE A 135 -4.96 -10.49 -7.13
C PHE A 135 -4.74 -11.83 -6.45
N ASP A 136 -5.36 -12.01 -5.29
CA ASP A 136 -5.11 -13.15 -4.41
C ASP A 136 -6.14 -14.28 -4.58
N ASN A 137 -7.29 -14.01 -5.20
CA ASN A 137 -8.36 -14.99 -5.37
C ASN A 137 -8.92 -14.93 -6.79
N TRP A 138 -8.91 -16.07 -7.49
CA TRP A 138 -9.48 -16.19 -8.83
C TRP A 138 -10.97 -15.81 -8.91
N LYS A 139 -11.72 -15.99 -7.82
CA LYS A 139 -13.13 -15.59 -7.74
C LYS A 139 -13.34 -14.09 -7.95
N ASP A 140 -12.31 -13.28 -7.66
CA ASP A 140 -12.37 -11.83 -7.79
C ASP A 140 -12.05 -11.33 -9.21
N ARG A 141 -11.77 -12.25 -10.17
CA ARG A 141 -11.37 -11.88 -11.54
C ARG A 141 -12.30 -10.85 -12.20
N GLU A 142 -13.60 -11.08 -12.15
CA GLU A 142 -14.57 -10.22 -12.85
C GLU A 142 -14.62 -8.81 -12.28
N ILE A 143 -14.55 -8.68 -10.94
CA ILE A 143 -14.51 -7.37 -10.30
C ILE A 143 -13.18 -6.66 -10.59
N ILE A 144 -12.07 -7.40 -10.58
CA ILE A 144 -10.74 -6.88 -10.92
C ILE A 144 -10.70 -6.40 -12.37
N GLU A 145 -11.26 -7.15 -13.32
CA GLU A 145 -11.35 -6.73 -14.73
C GLU A 145 -12.12 -5.41 -14.89
N ARG A 146 -13.23 -5.24 -14.15
CA ARG A 146 -13.98 -3.97 -14.14
C ARG A 146 -13.16 -2.83 -13.54
N ALA A 147 -12.52 -3.07 -12.41
CA ALA A 147 -11.66 -2.10 -11.74
C ALA A 147 -10.50 -1.67 -12.64
N LEU A 148 -9.87 -2.60 -13.35
CA LEU A 148 -8.80 -2.29 -14.30
C LEU A 148 -9.27 -1.48 -15.50
N LYS A 149 -10.51 -1.66 -15.98
CA LYS A 149 -11.08 -0.82 -17.04
C LYS A 149 -11.23 0.62 -16.54
N ILE A 150 -11.68 0.82 -15.31
CA ILE A 150 -11.75 2.14 -14.66
C ILE A 150 -10.35 2.73 -14.52
N TRP A 151 -9.44 1.97 -13.93
CA TRP A 151 -8.04 2.39 -13.74
C TRP A 151 -7.38 2.83 -15.04
N LYS A 152 -7.50 2.03 -16.09
CA LYS A 152 -6.88 2.27 -17.39
C LYS A 152 -7.37 3.55 -18.08
N ARG A 153 -8.63 3.96 -17.86
CA ARG A 153 -9.15 5.23 -18.37
C ARG A 153 -8.41 6.43 -17.76
N HIS A 154 -8.07 6.34 -16.49
CA HIS A 154 -7.44 7.44 -15.74
C HIS A 154 -5.90 7.37 -15.72
N ASN A 155 -5.32 6.20 -15.87
CA ASN A 155 -3.87 6.00 -15.80
C ASN A 155 -3.31 5.22 -17.00
N PRO A 156 -3.29 5.80 -18.20
CA PRO A 156 -2.82 5.09 -19.39
C PRO A 156 -1.29 4.93 -19.48
N LYS A 157 -0.52 5.67 -18.67
CA LYS A 157 0.93 5.81 -18.85
C LYS A 157 1.81 5.13 -17.80
N LYS A 158 1.31 4.94 -16.57
CA LYS A 158 2.12 4.32 -15.50
C LYS A 158 1.97 2.81 -15.49
N GLY A 159 3.08 2.13 -15.22
CA GLY A 159 3.10 0.69 -15.03
C GLY A 159 2.20 0.26 -13.86
N THR A 160 1.62 -0.93 -14.02
CA THR A 160 0.78 -1.57 -13.03
C THR A 160 1.27 -3.00 -12.85
N LYS A 161 1.46 -3.42 -11.61
CA LYS A 161 1.87 -4.77 -11.24
C LYS A 161 0.83 -5.39 -10.33
N PHE A 162 0.83 -6.72 -10.27
CA PHE A 162 0.01 -7.47 -9.32
C PHE A 162 0.88 -8.25 -8.35
N TYR A 163 0.51 -8.20 -7.09
CA TYR A 163 0.85 -9.27 -6.16
C TYR A 163 -0.15 -10.40 -6.36
N LEU A 164 0.36 -11.59 -6.62
CA LEU A 164 -0.42 -12.82 -6.79
C LEU A 164 -0.10 -13.74 -5.63
N PHE A 165 -1.11 -14.06 -4.84
CA PHE A 165 -0.95 -15.05 -3.79
C PHE A 165 -1.30 -16.44 -4.33
N CYS A 166 -0.30 -17.32 -4.41
CA CYS A 166 -0.42 -18.64 -4.98
C CYS A 166 -0.23 -19.71 -3.92
N GLY A 167 -0.95 -20.82 -4.07
CA GLY A 167 -0.71 -22.04 -3.29
C GLY A 167 -1.46 -22.17 -1.96
N PHE A 168 -2.07 -21.14 -1.41
CA PHE A 168 -2.74 -21.20 -0.09
C PHE A 168 -3.83 -22.27 -0.03
N MET A 169 -4.75 -22.28 -1.01
CA MET A 169 -5.82 -23.29 -1.07
C MET A 169 -5.26 -24.70 -1.34
N GLN A 170 -4.22 -24.78 -2.17
CA GLN A 170 -3.55 -26.05 -2.46
C GLN A 170 -2.85 -26.60 -1.22
N MET A 171 -2.29 -25.75 -0.37
CA MET A 171 -1.68 -26.18 0.90
C MET A 171 -2.72 -26.65 1.91
N GLN A 172 -3.92 -26.07 1.94
CA GLN A 172 -4.99 -26.53 2.82
C GLN A 172 -5.59 -27.87 2.39
N ASP A 173 -5.79 -28.06 1.07
CA ASP A 173 -6.49 -29.22 0.54
C ASP A 173 -5.57 -30.40 0.22
N ASN A 174 -4.27 -30.20 0.08
CA ASN A 174 -3.32 -31.18 -0.42
C ASN A 174 -1.91 -31.07 0.18
N PHE A 175 -1.79 -30.70 1.45
CA PHE A 175 -0.48 -30.62 2.10
C PHE A 175 0.34 -31.91 1.90
N ASP A 176 -0.32 -33.07 1.98
CA ASP A 176 0.29 -34.40 1.82
C ASP A 176 0.67 -34.77 0.36
N LYS A 177 0.29 -33.92 -0.63
CA LYS A 177 0.64 -34.18 -2.04
C LYS A 177 1.85 -33.38 -2.54
N PHE A 178 2.38 -32.47 -1.73
CA PHE A 178 3.55 -31.69 -2.07
C PHE A 178 4.84 -32.15 -1.41
N TYR A 179 4.80 -33.22 -0.58
CA TYR A 179 5.96 -33.85 0.05
C TYR A 179 6.05 -35.33 -0.25
#